data_93f91bb492a9ccea6371bd5c35bd312f
#
_entry.id   93f91bb492a9ccea6371bd5c35bd312f
#
_cell.length_a   1.000
_cell.length_b   1.000
_cell.length_c   1.000
_cell.angle_alpha   90.00
_cell.angle_beta   90.00
_cell.angle_gamma   90.00
#
_symmetry.space_group_name_H-M   'P 1'
#
loop_
_entity.id
_entity.type
_entity.pdbx_description
1 polymer ?
#
loop_
_entity_poly.entity_id
_entity_poly.type
_entity_poly.pdbx_seq_one_letter_code
_entity_poly.pdbx_strand_id
1 'polypeptide(L)'
;MSSKEEHMLEALQLAKRGLLTSSPNPMVGCVITHNNKVIGRGWHERSGENHAEINAIEDVFSNLGNKSKEALKESELFVNLEPCTTFGKTPPCADSISEYGIKKVYFGNEDKAQQGFSKMHPGIEVESGLLEEEGRKLNRGFFSRIEKGRPYISCKIASAL
;
A
#
# COMPACT_ATOMS: atom_id res chain seq x y z
N MET A 1 -3.52 -21.07 1.13
CA MET A 1 -3.03 -19.68 1.06
C MET A 1 -1.99 -19.45 2.13
N SER A 2 -0.84 -18.89 1.78
CA SER A 2 0.21 -18.60 2.75
C SER A 2 -0.19 -17.42 3.64
N SER A 3 0.48 -17.27 4.79
CA SER A 3 0.21 -16.13 5.67
C SER A 3 0.55 -14.79 4.99
N LYS A 4 1.57 -14.77 4.14
CA LYS A 4 1.89 -13.57 3.34
C LYS A 4 0.76 -13.18 2.41
N GLU A 5 0.17 -14.16 1.74
CA GLU A 5 -0.97 -13.91 0.85
C GLU A 5 -2.19 -13.45 1.64
N GLU A 6 -2.42 -14.01 2.82
CA GLU A 6 -3.52 -13.56 3.69
C GLU A 6 -3.35 -12.10 4.11
N HIS A 7 -2.15 -11.70 4.48
CA HIS A 7 -1.87 -10.30 4.84
C HIS A 7 -2.03 -9.37 3.64
N MET A 8 -1.56 -9.77 2.46
CA MET A 8 -1.75 -8.96 1.25
C MET A 8 -3.22 -8.90 0.84
N LEU A 9 -3.96 -10.00 1.01
CA LEU A 9 -5.40 -10.00 0.73
C LEU A 9 -6.13 -9.01 1.66
N GLU A 10 -5.75 -8.96 2.91
CA GLU A 10 -6.31 -7.98 3.84
C GLU A 10 -5.98 -6.55 3.40
N ALA A 11 -4.74 -6.31 2.95
CA ALA A 11 -4.35 -5.00 2.40
C ALA A 11 -5.23 -4.61 1.21
N LEU A 12 -5.50 -5.55 0.30
CA LEU A 12 -6.39 -5.31 -0.84
C LEU A 12 -7.83 -5.02 -0.40
N GLN A 13 -8.32 -5.69 0.62
CA GLN A 13 -9.65 -5.43 1.17
C GLN A 13 -9.74 -4.03 1.80
N LEU A 14 -8.69 -3.62 2.50
CA LEU A 14 -8.59 -2.26 3.04
C LEU A 14 -8.55 -1.22 1.91
N ALA A 15 -7.80 -1.50 0.84
CA ALA A 15 -7.71 -0.61 -0.31
C ALA A 15 -9.08 -0.30 -0.90
N LYS A 16 -9.97 -1.27 -0.95
CA LYS A 16 -11.33 -1.10 -1.48
C LYS A 16 -12.16 -0.07 -0.73
N ARG A 17 -11.82 0.22 0.52
CA ARG A 17 -12.50 1.25 1.32
C ARG A 17 -12.30 2.65 0.75
N GLY A 18 -11.26 2.85 -0.09
CA GLY A 18 -11.01 4.11 -0.78
C GLY A 18 -11.80 4.28 -2.08
N LEU A 19 -12.68 3.32 -2.41
CA LEU A 19 -13.50 3.42 -3.62
C LEU A 19 -14.32 4.71 -3.58
N LEU A 20 -14.28 5.46 -4.66
CA LEU A 20 -14.95 6.75 -4.84
C LEU A 20 -14.31 7.94 -4.12
N THR A 21 -13.51 7.72 -3.09
CA THR A 21 -12.92 8.83 -2.32
C THR A 21 -11.44 9.05 -2.62
N SER A 22 -10.71 8.03 -3.01
CA SER A 22 -9.28 8.16 -3.32
C SER A 22 -9.02 8.74 -4.73
N SER A 23 -9.99 8.66 -5.63
CA SER A 23 -9.85 9.14 -7.01
C SER A 23 -9.37 10.59 -7.06
N PRO A 24 -8.45 10.96 -7.97
CA PRO A 24 -7.88 10.15 -9.06
C PRO A 24 -6.72 9.23 -8.63
N ASN A 25 -6.38 9.19 -7.37
CA ASN A 25 -5.31 8.34 -6.86
C ASN A 25 -5.74 6.87 -6.84
N PRO A 26 -4.80 5.94 -6.94
CA PRO A 26 -5.14 4.53 -6.83
C PRO A 26 -5.64 4.17 -5.43
N MET A 27 -6.39 3.09 -5.35
CA MET A 27 -6.80 2.51 -4.08
C MET A 27 -5.63 1.74 -3.49
N VAL A 28 -5.21 2.10 -2.28
CA VAL A 28 -4.08 1.49 -1.60
C VAL A 28 -4.46 1.12 -0.18
N GLY A 29 -4.11 -0.10 0.21
CA GLY A 29 -4.26 -0.58 1.58
C GLY A 29 -2.94 -1.11 2.10
N CYS A 30 -2.75 -1.04 3.40
CA CYS A 30 -1.51 -1.43 4.05
C CYS A 30 -1.78 -2.16 5.35
N VAL A 31 -1.02 -3.24 5.57
CA VAL A 31 -1.06 -4.02 6.80
C VAL A 31 0.36 -4.12 7.33
N ILE A 32 0.55 -3.86 8.61
CA ILE A 32 1.83 -4.02 9.28
C ILE A 32 1.72 -5.17 10.27
N THR A 33 2.69 -6.09 10.21
CA THR A 33 2.69 -7.28 11.06
C THR A 33 3.95 -7.34 11.91
N HIS A 34 3.82 -7.94 13.10
CA HIS A 34 4.92 -8.26 13.98
C HIS A 34 4.73 -9.69 14.46
N ASN A 35 5.73 -10.55 14.24
CA ASN A 35 5.60 -11.97 14.53
C ASN A 35 4.35 -12.58 13.89
N ASN A 36 4.11 -12.23 12.63
CA ASN A 36 2.99 -12.74 11.85
C ASN A 36 1.59 -12.30 12.34
N LYS A 37 1.53 -11.37 13.28
CA LYS A 37 0.27 -10.79 13.78
C LYS A 37 0.13 -9.37 13.29
N VAL A 38 -1.07 -9.00 12.85
CA VAL A 38 -1.36 -7.64 12.40
C VAL A 38 -1.37 -6.70 13.60
N ILE A 39 -0.53 -5.66 13.53
CA ILE A 39 -0.44 -4.64 14.56
C ILE A 39 -0.92 -3.27 14.08
N GLY A 40 -1.08 -3.08 12.78
CA GLY A 40 -1.60 -1.83 12.22
C GLY A 40 -2.20 -2.03 10.85
N ARG A 41 -3.28 -1.28 10.56
CA ARG A 41 -4.01 -1.29 9.29
C ARG A 41 -4.26 0.12 8.81
N GLY A 42 -4.15 0.34 7.52
CA GLY A 42 -4.46 1.63 6.93
C GLY A 42 -4.85 1.52 5.47
N TRP A 43 -5.52 2.54 4.99
CA TRP A 43 -5.82 2.66 3.56
C TRP A 43 -5.80 4.14 3.19
N HIS A 44 -5.63 4.41 1.91
CA HIS A 44 -5.70 5.78 1.41
C HIS A 44 -7.17 6.20 1.36
N GLU A 45 -7.56 7.05 2.30
CA GLU A 45 -8.96 7.36 2.52
C GLU A 45 -9.51 8.36 1.51
N ARG A 46 -8.74 9.42 1.24
CA ARG A 46 -9.15 10.49 0.31
C ARG A 46 -7.94 11.07 -0.40
N SER A 47 -8.15 11.49 -1.65
CA SER A 47 -7.12 12.21 -2.40
C SER A 47 -6.62 13.43 -1.62
N GLY A 48 -5.32 13.60 -1.54
CA GLY A 48 -4.70 14.70 -0.80
C GLY A 48 -4.41 14.41 0.66
N GLU A 49 -4.95 13.35 1.22
CA GLU A 49 -4.71 12.94 2.60
C GLU A 49 -3.57 11.91 2.68
N ASN A 50 -3.27 11.43 3.89
CA ASN A 50 -2.20 10.47 4.12
C ASN A 50 -2.37 9.20 3.30
N HIS A 51 -1.26 8.66 2.84
CA HIS A 51 -1.23 7.37 2.16
C HIS A 51 -1.47 6.22 3.15
N ALA A 52 -1.78 5.05 2.61
CA ALA A 52 -2.10 3.86 3.40
C ALA A 52 -1.01 3.50 4.40
N GLU A 53 0.25 3.62 3.99
CA GLU A 53 1.40 3.26 4.83
C GLU A 53 1.47 4.14 6.07
N ILE A 54 1.27 5.44 5.92
CA ILE A 54 1.27 6.38 7.05
C ILE A 54 0.10 6.10 7.97
N ASN A 55 -1.08 5.86 7.41
CA ASN A 55 -2.26 5.51 8.21
C ASN A 55 -2.05 4.21 8.99
N ALA A 56 -1.39 3.22 8.39
CA ALA A 56 -1.08 1.96 9.07
C ALA A 56 -0.07 2.17 10.22
N ILE A 57 0.95 3.01 10.02
CA ILE A 57 1.92 3.34 11.06
C ILE A 57 1.21 4.06 12.22
N GLU A 58 0.35 5.03 11.92
CA GLU A 58 -0.43 5.72 12.95
C GLU A 58 -1.33 4.75 13.72
N ASP A 59 -1.90 3.77 13.05
CA ASP A 59 -2.70 2.74 13.68
C ASP A 59 -1.87 1.89 14.64
N VAL A 60 -0.62 1.57 14.31
CA VAL A 60 0.30 0.90 15.22
C VAL A 60 0.49 1.71 16.50
N PHE A 61 0.70 3.04 16.37
CA PHE A 61 0.85 3.90 17.54
C PHE A 61 -0.40 3.95 18.40
N SER A 62 -1.59 3.94 17.78
CA SER A 62 -2.85 3.84 18.51
C SER A 62 -2.97 2.53 19.28
N ASN A 63 -2.54 1.43 18.68
CA ASN A 63 -2.71 0.11 19.25
C ASN A 63 -1.68 -0.24 20.32
N LEU A 64 -0.43 0.19 20.14
CA LEU A 64 0.68 -0.25 20.98
C LEU A 64 1.29 0.85 21.87
N GLY A 65 0.97 2.10 21.63
CA GLY A 65 1.46 3.22 22.45
C GLY A 65 2.99 3.25 22.51
N ASN A 66 3.55 3.18 23.72
CA ASN A 66 4.98 3.27 23.96
C ASN A 66 5.80 2.14 23.34
N LYS A 67 5.17 1.02 23.00
CA LYS A 67 5.85 -0.14 22.41
C LYS A 67 5.93 -0.06 20.88
N SER A 68 5.33 0.96 20.29
CA SER A 68 5.18 1.07 18.83
C SER A 68 6.52 1.15 18.11
N LYS A 69 7.44 1.98 18.57
CA LYS A 69 8.73 2.15 17.89
C LYS A 69 9.56 0.86 17.86
N GLU A 70 9.57 0.14 18.97
CA GLU A 70 10.26 -1.15 19.04
C GLU A 70 9.61 -2.20 18.13
N ALA A 71 8.30 -2.29 18.17
CA ALA A 71 7.55 -3.22 17.36
C ALA A 71 7.76 -2.95 15.86
N LEU A 72 7.80 -1.68 15.45
CA LEU A 72 8.01 -1.32 14.04
C LEU A 72 9.37 -1.78 13.52
N LYS A 73 10.41 -1.75 14.34
CA LYS A 73 11.75 -2.21 13.95
C LYS A 73 11.79 -3.72 13.63
N GLU A 74 10.87 -4.48 14.17
CA GLU A 74 10.79 -5.92 13.95
C GLU A 74 9.62 -6.28 13.02
N SER A 75 9.05 -5.30 12.35
CA SER A 75 7.82 -5.47 11.59
C SER A 75 8.05 -5.72 10.12
N GLU A 76 7.03 -6.31 9.48
CA GLU A 76 6.91 -6.43 8.04
C GLU A 76 5.70 -5.63 7.58
N LEU A 77 5.80 -5.01 6.41
CA LEU A 77 4.75 -4.16 5.85
C LEU A 77 4.24 -4.76 4.54
N PHE A 78 2.94 -4.86 4.40
CA PHE A 78 2.27 -5.35 3.18
C PHE A 78 1.43 -4.24 2.60
N VAL A 79 1.66 -3.91 1.34
CA VAL A 79 0.94 -2.85 0.64
C VAL A 79 0.72 -3.28 -0.81
N ASN A 80 -0.45 -2.99 -1.38
CA ASN A 80 -0.76 -3.49 -2.73
C ASN A 80 -0.07 -2.71 -3.86
N LEU A 81 0.48 -1.55 -3.57
CA LEU A 81 1.21 -0.73 -4.54
C LEU A 81 2.54 -0.31 -3.94
N GLU A 82 3.58 -0.27 -4.75
CA GLU A 82 4.92 0.15 -4.34
C GLU A 82 4.89 1.48 -3.59
N PRO A 83 5.52 1.57 -2.39
CA PRO A 83 5.53 2.83 -1.64
C PRO A 83 6.15 3.98 -2.43
N CYS A 84 5.56 5.16 -2.32
CA CYS A 84 6.00 6.32 -3.07
C CYS A 84 7.40 6.77 -2.65
N THR A 85 8.18 7.20 -3.65
CA THR A 85 9.55 7.66 -3.47
C THR A 85 9.73 9.13 -3.84
N THR A 86 8.66 9.79 -4.28
CA THR A 86 8.69 11.18 -4.71
C THR A 86 7.97 12.08 -3.72
N PHE A 87 8.47 13.30 -3.56
CA PHE A 87 7.78 14.32 -2.79
C PHE A 87 6.55 14.80 -3.54
N GLY A 88 5.42 14.83 -2.85
CA GLY A 88 4.22 15.51 -3.30
C GLY A 88 3.86 16.56 -2.27
N LYS A 89 2.64 16.56 -1.77
CA LYS A 89 2.21 17.43 -0.68
C LYS A 89 2.83 17.01 0.66
N THR A 90 3.25 15.74 0.75
CA THR A 90 3.85 15.15 1.94
C THR A 90 5.16 14.48 1.56
N PRO A 91 6.05 14.21 2.54
CA PRO A 91 7.25 13.41 2.29
C PRO A 91 6.91 12.02 1.76
N PRO A 92 7.84 11.38 1.01
CA PRO A 92 7.60 10.02 0.48
C PRO A 92 7.35 9.01 1.60
N CYS A 93 6.44 8.07 1.37
CA CYS A 93 6.20 6.97 2.31
C CYS A 93 7.45 6.13 2.53
N ALA A 94 8.28 6.00 1.50
CA ALA A 94 9.55 5.30 1.58
C ALA A 94 10.44 5.81 2.71
N ASP A 95 10.48 7.13 2.89
CA ASP A 95 11.28 7.75 3.95
C ASP A 95 10.75 7.39 5.34
N SER A 96 9.45 7.40 5.53
CA SER A 96 8.83 7.04 6.80
C SER A 96 9.07 5.57 7.14
N ILE A 97 8.94 4.69 6.14
CA ILE A 97 9.21 3.25 6.32
C ILE A 97 10.65 3.04 6.79
N SER A 98 11.60 3.73 6.16
CA SER A 98 13.01 3.66 6.51
C SER A 98 13.27 4.24 7.90
N GLU A 99 12.68 5.39 8.22
CA GLU A 99 12.87 6.09 9.48
C GLU A 99 12.38 5.27 10.68
N TYR A 100 11.25 4.59 10.54
CA TYR A 100 10.74 3.72 11.60
C TYR A 100 11.43 2.37 11.68
N GLY A 101 12.32 2.07 10.73
CA GLY A 101 13.14 0.87 10.76
C GLY A 101 12.39 -0.41 10.43
N ILE A 102 11.30 -0.34 9.66
CA ILE A 102 10.57 -1.51 9.19
C ILE A 102 11.52 -2.36 8.36
N LYS A 103 11.64 -3.63 8.70
CA LYS A 103 12.72 -4.47 8.15
C LYS A 103 12.43 -5.06 6.79
N LYS A 104 11.17 -5.26 6.46
CA LYS A 104 10.79 -5.87 5.20
C LYS A 104 9.48 -5.30 4.66
N VAL A 105 9.44 -5.09 3.35
CA VAL A 105 8.28 -4.59 2.64
C VAL A 105 7.89 -5.60 1.56
N TYR A 106 6.62 -5.98 1.56
CA TYR A 106 6.01 -6.75 0.48
C TYR A 106 5.06 -5.80 -0.26
N PHE A 107 5.21 -5.68 -1.56
CA PHE A 107 4.22 -4.94 -2.33
C PHE A 107 3.72 -5.77 -3.53
N GLY A 108 2.49 -5.49 -3.95
CA GLY A 108 1.87 -6.24 -5.04
C GLY A 108 2.32 -5.76 -6.40
N ASN A 109 2.10 -4.49 -6.68
CA ASN A 109 2.38 -3.91 -8.00
C ASN A 109 3.44 -2.83 -7.92
N GLU A 110 4.33 -2.81 -8.91
CA GLU A 110 5.29 -1.71 -9.08
C GLU A 110 4.58 -0.46 -9.59
N ASP A 111 5.09 0.69 -9.18
CA ASP A 111 4.64 1.98 -9.72
C ASP A 111 5.74 2.52 -10.64
N LYS A 112 5.57 2.27 -11.93
CA LYS A 112 6.57 2.66 -12.94
C LYS A 112 6.68 4.16 -13.15
N ALA A 113 5.78 4.95 -12.58
CA ALA A 113 5.81 6.40 -12.70
C ALA A 113 6.84 7.05 -11.79
N GLN A 114 7.48 6.27 -10.92
CA GLN A 114 8.44 6.78 -9.94
C GLN A 114 9.70 5.92 -9.90
N GLN A 115 10.72 6.42 -9.20
CA GLN A 115 11.96 5.69 -9.00
C GLN A 115 11.71 4.54 -8.02
N GLY A 116 12.24 3.35 -8.31
CA GLY A 116 11.97 2.15 -7.54
C GLY A 116 12.34 2.26 -6.06
N PHE A 117 11.46 1.78 -5.20
CA PHE A 117 11.62 1.79 -3.76
C PHE A 117 12.93 1.12 -3.31
N SER A 118 13.22 -0.06 -3.87
CA SER A 118 14.43 -0.81 -3.52
C SER A 118 15.72 -0.07 -3.80
N LYS A 119 15.72 0.77 -4.83
CA LYS A 119 16.91 1.56 -5.20
C LYS A 119 17.15 2.71 -4.24
N MET A 120 16.08 3.29 -3.72
CA MET A 120 16.16 4.41 -2.77
C MET A 120 16.55 3.95 -1.38
N HIS A 121 16.13 2.75 -0.99
CA HIS A 121 16.34 2.23 0.35
C HIS A 121 16.90 0.79 0.32
N PRO A 122 18.16 0.63 -0.12
CA PRO A 122 18.73 -0.72 -0.30
C PRO A 122 18.91 -1.52 1.00
N GLY A 123 18.78 -0.87 2.16
CA GLY A 123 18.86 -1.55 3.45
C GLY A 123 17.56 -2.25 3.88
N ILE A 124 16.47 -2.04 3.14
CA ILE A 124 15.19 -2.68 3.44
C ILE A 124 15.01 -3.88 2.52
N GLU A 125 14.67 -5.04 3.09
CA GLU A 125 14.32 -6.19 2.26
C GLU A 125 13.00 -5.94 1.55
N VAL A 126 12.93 -6.28 0.27
CA VAL A 126 11.74 -6.04 -0.55
C VAL A 126 11.38 -7.30 -1.32
N GLU A 127 10.10 -7.63 -1.32
CA GLU A 127 9.54 -8.68 -2.17
C GLU A 127 8.33 -8.10 -2.90
N SER A 128 8.35 -8.19 -4.23
CA SER A 128 7.27 -7.65 -5.08
C SER A 128 6.46 -8.76 -5.74
N GLY A 129 5.32 -8.42 -6.30
CA GLY A 129 4.51 -9.35 -7.08
C GLY A 129 3.52 -10.18 -6.27
N LEU A 130 3.38 -9.93 -4.99
CA LEU A 130 2.47 -10.68 -4.13
C LEU A 130 1.02 -10.28 -4.43
N LEU A 131 0.22 -11.21 -4.93
CA LEU A 131 -1.15 -10.98 -5.41
C LEU A 131 -1.22 -9.86 -6.46
N GLU A 132 -0.26 -9.87 -7.37
CA GLU A 132 -0.12 -8.82 -8.39
C GLU A 132 -1.34 -8.68 -9.28
N GLU A 133 -1.93 -9.78 -9.71
CA GLU A 133 -3.11 -9.75 -10.57
C GLU A 133 -4.30 -9.08 -9.89
N GLU A 134 -4.54 -9.43 -8.66
CA GLU A 134 -5.64 -8.86 -7.85
C GLU A 134 -5.47 -7.36 -7.69
N GLY A 135 -4.25 -6.92 -7.44
CA GLY A 135 -3.94 -5.50 -7.33
C GLY A 135 -4.14 -4.75 -8.63
N ARG A 136 -3.74 -5.33 -9.75
CA ARG A 136 -3.96 -4.73 -11.07
C ARG A 136 -5.45 -4.61 -11.39
N LYS A 137 -6.23 -5.63 -11.08
CA LYS A 137 -7.68 -5.59 -11.30
C LYS A 137 -8.35 -4.49 -10.47
N LEU A 138 -7.90 -4.31 -9.23
CA LEU A 138 -8.44 -3.29 -8.35
C LEU A 138 -8.20 -1.89 -8.92
N ASN A 139 -7.02 -1.63 -9.45
CA ASN A 139 -6.59 -0.31 -9.89
C ASN A 139 -6.42 -0.21 -11.42
N ARG A 140 -7.31 -0.84 -12.18
CA ARG A 140 -7.22 -0.87 -13.65
C ARG A 140 -7.08 0.51 -14.28
N GLY A 141 -7.83 1.49 -13.79
CA GLY A 141 -7.80 2.84 -14.32
C GLY A 141 -6.44 3.50 -14.12
N PHE A 142 -5.87 3.34 -12.95
CA PHE A 142 -4.54 3.85 -12.64
C PHE A 142 -3.48 3.26 -13.57
N PHE A 143 -3.43 1.94 -13.69
CA PHE A 143 -2.44 1.28 -14.53
C PHE A 143 -2.64 1.60 -16.01
N SER A 144 -3.88 1.73 -16.47
CA SER A 144 -4.17 2.12 -17.85
C SER A 144 -3.60 3.51 -18.15
N ARG A 145 -3.76 4.46 -17.25
CA ARG A 145 -3.21 5.81 -17.44
C ARG A 145 -1.69 5.81 -17.47
N ILE A 146 -1.03 5.06 -16.59
CA ILE A 146 0.42 5.00 -16.52
C ILE A 146 1.01 4.29 -17.74
N GLU A 147 0.45 3.14 -18.13
CA GLU A 147 1.01 2.30 -19.18
C GLU A 147 0.58 2.71 -20.59
N LYS A 148 -0.64 3.23 -20.76
CA LYS A 148 -1.23 3.50 -22.07
C LYS A 148 -1.55 4.98 -22.30
N GLY A 149 -1.40 5.81 -21.28
CA GLY A 149 -1.70 7.24 -21.36
C GLY A 149 -3.19 7.56 -21.49
N ARG A 150 -4.06 6.63 -21.17
CA ARG A 150 -5.51 6.82 -21.27
C ARG A 150 -6.25 6.10 -20.15
N PRO A 151 -7.44 6.60 -19.75
CA PRO A 151 -8.20 5.97 -18.69
C PRO A 151 -8.78 4.63 -19.15
N TYR A 152 -9.01 3.75 -18.18
CA TYR A 152 -9.74 2.52 -18.39
C TYR A 152 -11.24 2.83 -18.28
N ILE A 153 -11.98 2.49 -19.33
CA ILE A 153 -13.43 2.68 -19.35
C ILE A 153 -14.09 1.31 -19.36
N SER A 154 -14.91 1.05 -18.37
CA SER A 154 -15.70 -0.18 -18.30
C SER A 154 -17.18 0.20 -18.29
N CYS A 155 -17.89 -0.28 -19.30
CA CYS A 155 -19.32 -0.06 -19.35
C CYS A 155 -20.02 -1.36 -18.99
N LYS A 156 -20.71 -1.37 -17.86
CA LYS A 156 -21.54 -2.50 -17.49
C LYS A 156 -22.97 -2.10 -17.67
N ILE A 157 -23.63 -2.80 -18.56
CA ILE A 157 -25.08 -2.66 -18.67
C ILE A 157 -25.68 -3.46 -17.52
N ALA A 158 -26.33 -2.77 -16.64
CA ALA A 158 -27.01 -3.43 -15.58
C ALA A 158 -28.19 -4.14 -16.17
N SER A 159 -28.04 -5.39 -16.27
CA SER A 159 -29.14 -6.19 -16.73
C SER A 159 -30.03 -6.52 -15.62
N ALA A 160 -30.10 -5.81 -14.72
CA ALA A 160 -30.86 -6.11 -13.73
C ALA A 160 -32.10 -5.88 -13.58
N LEU A 161 -32.25 -6.18 -13.97
CA LEU A 161 -33.23 -5.95 -13.55
C LEU A 161 -33.77 -6.94 -12.71
#